data_c3af8a0598867f2c37372d5aa8c6d8b7
#
_entry.id   c3af8a0598867f2c37372d5aa8c6d8b7
#
_cell.length_a   1.000
_cell.length_b   1.000
_cell.length_c   1.000
_cell.angle_alpha   90.00
_cell.angle_beta   90.00
_cell.angle_gamma   90.00
#
_symmetry.space_group_name_H-M   'P 1'
#
loop_
_entity.id
_entity.type
_entity.pdbx_description
1 polymer ?
#
loop_
_entity_poly.entity_id
_entity_poly.type
_entity_poly.pdbx_seq_one_letter_code
_entity_poly.pdbx_strand_id
1 'polypeptide(L)'
;MEQDDKQVTETVAETASDAVATQDEHKQKRLRDNAIYLLPNAFTIAALFAAFQAIILATVHNEFEKAAFFIFASMILDGMDGRVARMTNSQSAFGEQMDSLADMVSFGVAPALVVYKWQLFDFGHLGLAVSFIYCACAGL
;
A
#
# COMPACT_ATOMS: atom_id res chain seq x y z
N MET A 1 -40.98 47.57 13.62
CA MET A 1 -40.21 47.46 12.39
C MET A 1 -38.75 47.10 12.66
N GLU A 2 -38.12 47.66 13.70
CA GLU A 2 -36.73 47.40 14.08
C GLU A 2 -36.48 46.07 14.85
N GLN A 3 -37.55 45.50 15.47
CA GLN A 3 -37.46 44.21 16.18
C GLN A 3 -37.56 43.00 15.23
N ASP A 4 -38.25 43.11 14.11
CA ASP A 4 -38.39 42.06 13.10
C ASP A 4 -37.09 41.84 12.32
N ASP A 5 -36.34 42.90 12.02
CA ASP A 5 -35.06 42.82 11.31
C ASP A 5 -33.96 42.14 12.15
N LYS A 6 -33.97 42.32 13.47
CA LYS A 6 -33.01 41.67 14.37
C LYS A 6 -33.25 40.17 14.47
N GLN A 7 -34.51 39.78 14.54
CA GLN A 7 -34.89 38.36 14.66
C GLN A 7 -34.58 37.58 13.36
N VAL A 8 -34.76 38.18 12.19
CA VAL A 8 -34.41 37.58 10.90
C VAL A 8 -32.90 37.45 10.77
N THR A 9 -32.12 38.43 11.22
CA THR A 9 -30.65 38.40 11.13
C THR A 9 -30.05 37.35 12.07
N GLU A 10 -30.58 37.18 13.28
CA GLU A 10 -30.15 36.12 14.20
C GLU A 10 -30.48 34.71 13.65
N THR A 11 -31.68 34.52 13.12
CA THR A 11 -32.09 33.23 12.54
C THR A 11 -31.26 32.86 11.32
N VAL A 12 -30.90 33.81 10.46
CA VAL A 12 -30.04 33.58 9.30
C VAL A 12 -28.61 33.27 9.73
N ALA A 13 -28.09 33.95 10.75
CA ALA A 13 -26.75 33.67 11.28
C ALA A 13 -26.65 32.27 11.94
N GLU A 14 -27.68 31.88 12.68
CA GLU A 14 -27.77 30.56 13.33
C GLU A 14 -27.88 29.44 12.26
N THR A 15 -28.72 29.62 11.24
CA THR A 15 -28.89 28.67 10.16
C THR A 15 -27.59 28.54 9.30
N ALA A 16 -26.87 29.63 9.09
CA ALA A 16 -25.60 29.64 8.41
C ALA A 16 -24.49 28.95 9.21
N SER A 17 -24.48 29.15 10.53
CA SER A 17 -23.56 28.49 11.45
C SER A 17 -23.78 26.97 11.50
N ASP A 18 -25.03 26.53 11.56
CA ASP A 18 -25.37 25.10 11.53
C ASP A 18 -25.06 24.45 10.19
N ALA A 19 -25.25 25.16 9.08
CA ALA A 19 -24.88 24.67 7.75
C ALA A 19 -23.37 24.52 7.57
N VAL A 20 -22.58 25.42 8.16
CA VAL A 20 -21.10 25.32 8.14
C VAL A 20 -20.63 24.17 9.04
N ALA A 21 -21.19 24.03 10.23
CA ALA A 21 -20.87 22.93 11.15
C ALA A 21 -21.18 21.55 10.55
N THR A 22 -22.32 21.38 9.90
CA THR A 22 -22.69 20.15 9.19
C THR A 22 -21.81 19.88 7.98
N GLN A 23 -21.35 20.88 7.26
CA GLN A 23 -20.41 20.71 6.14
C GLN A 23 -19.02 20.26 6.64
N ASP A 24 -18.57 20.80 7.75
CA ASP A 24 -17.29 20.41 8.35
C ASP A 24 -17.32 18.97 8.91
N GLU A 25 -18.42 18.57 9.53
CA GLU A 25 -18.63 17.19 9.97
C GLU A 25 -18.67 16.20 8.80
N HIS A 26 -19.36 16.54 7.73
CA HIS A 26 -19.40 15.71 6.51
C HIS A 26 -18.04 15.62 5.82
N LYS A 27 -17.28 16.71 5.80
CA LYS A 27 -15.92 16.74 5.24
C LYS A 27 -14.96 15.92 6.09
N GLN A 28 -15.06 16.04 7.41
CA GLN A 28 -14.22 15.29 8.34
C GLN A 28 -14.53 13.79 8.31
N LYS A 29 -15.80 13.41 8.17
CA LYS A 29 -16.22 12.01 7.99
C LYS A 29 -15.69 11.44 6.68
N ARG A 30 -15.78 12.17 5.56
CA ARG A 30 -15.22 11.76 4.27
C ARG A 30 -13.69 11.60 4.32
N LEU A 31 -12.98 12.51 5.00
CA LEU A 31 -11.53 12.41 5.16
C LEU A 31 -11.13 11.19 5.99
N ARG A 32 -11.90 10.89 7.04
CA ARG A 32 -11.67 9.70 7.87
C ARG A 32 -11.96 8.41 7.11
N ASP A 33 -13.05 8.37 6.36
CA ASP A 33 -13.41 7.21 5.55
C ASP A 33 -12.37 6.99 4.44
N ASN A 34 -11.91 8.03 3.77
CA ASN A 34 -10.84 7.95 2.78
C ASN A 34 -9.50 7.51 3.40
N ALA A 35 -9.17 7.98 4.60
CA ALA A 35 -7.96 7.58 5.31
C ALA A 35 -7.97 6.09 5.67
N ILE A 36 -9.12 5.53 6.04
CA ILE A 36 -9.29 4.11 6.37
C ILE A 36 -9.02 3.23 5.12
N TYR A 37 -9.44 3.67 3.93
CA TYR A 37 -9.15 2.97 2.67
C TYR A 37 -7.71 3.19 2.18
N LEU A 38 -7.09 4.31 2.55
CA LEU A 38 -5.72 4.63 2.14
C LEU A 38 -4.66 3.88 2.94
N LEU A 39 -4.97 3.52 4.18
CA LEU A 39 -4.04 2.90 5.12
C LEU A 39 -3.51 1.54 4.63
N PRO A 40 -4.36 0.54 4.26
CA PRO A 40 -3.86 -0.73 3.75
C PRO A 40 -3.08 -0.56 2.44
N ASN A 41 -3.54 0.32 1.56
CA ASN A 41 -2.86 0.58 0.29
C ASN A 41 -1.46 1.22 0.48
N ALA A 42 -1.27 2.02 1.55
CA ALA A 42 0.04 2.58 1.90
C ALA A 42 1.03 1.49 2.34
N PHE A 43 0.59 0.48 3.09
CA PHE A 43 1.41 -0.66 3.48
C PHE A 43 1.81 -1.51 2.27
N THR A 44 0.90 -1.77 1.34
CA THR A 44 1.17 -2.48 0.09
C THR A 44 2.22 -1.75 -0.76
N ILE A 45 2.11 -0.42 -0.88
CA ILE A 45 3.10 0.39 -1.58
C ILE A 45 4.46 0.36 -0.86
N ALA A 46 4.47 0.41 0.47
CA ALA A 46 5.70 0.30 1.25
C ALA A 46 6.37 -1.07 1.09
N ALA A 47 5.59 -2.16 1.07
CA ALA A 47 6.08 -3.52 0.81
C ALA A 47 6.68 -3.62 -0.60
N LEU A 48 6.00 -3.08 -1.60
CA LEU A 48 6.50 -3.03 -2.98
C LEU A 48 7.79 -2.23 -3.10
N PHE A 49 7.89 -1.09 -2.41
CA PHE A 49 9.11 -0.29 -2.36
C PHE A 49 10.28 -1.05 -1.73
N ALA A 50 10.04 -1.77 -0.63
CA ALA A 50 11.04 -2.60 0.02
C ALA A 50 11.55 -3.72 -0.92
N ALA A 51 10.65 -4.40 -1.63
CA ALA A 51 10.99 -5.41 -2.63
C ALA A 51 11.82 -4.81 -3.79
N PHE A 52 11.42 -3.65 -4.29
CA PHE A 52 12.17 -2.93 -5.31
C PHE A 52 13.58 -2.54 -4.84
N GLN A 53 13.71 -2.05 -3.62
CA GLN A 53 15.00 -1.72 -3.01
C GLN A 53 15.89 -2.96 -2.87
N ALA A 54 15.31 -4.11 -2.53
CA ALA A 54 16.03 -5.39 -2.47
C ALA A 54 16.63 -5.78 -3.83
N ILE A 55 15.86 -5.60 -4.90
CA ILE A 55 16.34 -5.87 -6.28
C ILE A 55 17.52 -4.96 -6.62
N ILE A 56 17.43 -3.67 -6.32
CA ILE A 56 18.53 -2.71 -6.58
C ILE A 56 19.78 -3.09 -5.77
N LEU A 57 19.62 -3.39 -4.48
CA LEU A 57 20.76 -3.80 -3.64
C LEU A 57 21.45 -5.05 -4.16
N ALA A 58 20.71 -6.04 -4.63
CA ALA A 58 21.26 -7.25 -5.18
C ALA A 58 21.93 -7.05 -6.56
N THR A 59 21.30 -6.25 -7.43
CA THR A 59 21.74 -6.12 -8.83
C THR A 59 22.83 -5.07 -9.02
N VAL A 60 22.73 -3.94 -8.34
CA VAL A 60 23.64 -2.79 -8.50
C VAL A 60 24.77 -2.82 -7.49
N HIS A 61 24.43 -3.07 -6.22
CA HIS A 61 25.40 -2.98 -5.12
C HIS A 61 26.04 -4.32 -4.76
N ASN A 62 25.50 -5.44 -5.23
CA ASN A 62 25.88 -6.81 -4.84
C ASN A 62 25.82 -7.06 -3.33
N GLU A 63 24.95 -6.32 -2.62
CA GLU A 63 24.73 -6.44 -1.19
C GLU A 63 23.58 -7.40 -0.89
N PHE A 64 23.85 -8.70 -1.01
CA PHE A 64 22.84 -9.75 -0.89
C PHE A 64 22.23 -9.85 0.51
N GLU A 65 23.01 -9.62 1.54
CA GLU A 65 22.53 -9.64 2.94
C GLU A 65 21.48 -8.54 3.17
N LYS A 66 21.74 -7.33 2.71
CA LYS A 66 20.80 -6.22 2.79
C LYS A 66 19.58 -6.46 1.92
N ALA A 67 19.78 -7.01 0.72
CA ALA A 67 18.68 -7.39 -0.17
C ALA A 67 17.75 -8.42 0.50
N ALA A 68 18.29 -9.45 1.14
CA ALA A 68 17.52 -10.42 1.90
C ALA A 68 16.74 -9.78 3.06
N PHE A 69 17.36 -8.86 3.78
CA PHE A 69 16.70 -8.11 4.85
C PHE A 69 15.50 -7.30 4.33
N PHE A 70 15.64 -6.63 3.18
CA PHE A 70 14.54 -5.87 2.58
C PHE A 70 13.41 -6.76 2.06
N ILE A 71 13.73 -7.97 1.54
CA ILE A 71 12.71 -8.96 1.20
C ILE A 71 11.92 -9.38 2.44
N PHE A 72 12.61 -9.64 3.55
CA PHE A 72 11.96 -10.01 4.80
C PHE A 72 11.11 -8.86 5.37
N ALA A 73 11.58 -7.63 5.28
CA ALA A 73 10.81 -6.43 5.65
C ALA A 73 9.55 -6.27 4.78
N SER A 74 9.68 -6.51 3.47
CA SER A 74 8.53 -6.51 2.55
C SER A 74 7.48 -7.55 2.95
N MET A 75 7.91 -8.76 3.35
CA MET A 75 7.03 -9.83 3.83
C MET A 75 6.24 -9.42 5.09
N ILE A 76 6.90 -8.75 6.03
CA ILE A 76 6.23 -8.27 7.25
C ILE A 76 5.21 -7.19 6.93
N LEU A 77 5.58 -6.22 6.10
CA LEU A 77 4.69 -5.12 5.68
C LEU A 77 3.45 -5.65 4.98
N ASP A 78 3.62 -6.60 4.08
CA ASP A 78 2.55 -7.27 3.36
C ASP A 78 1.62 -8.06 4.29
N GLY A 79 2.16 -8.78 5.26
CA GLY A 79 1.35 -9.46 6.29
C GLY A 79 0.57 -8.48 7.18
N MET A 80 1.04 -7.25 7.33
CA MET A 80 0.36 -6.21 8.11
C MET A 80 -0.79 -5.57 7.35
N ASP A 81 -0.64 -5.29 6.06
CA ASP A 81 -1.71 -4.64 5.27
C ASP A 81 -2.95 -5.52 5.12
N GLY A 82 -2.76 -6.82 4.88
CA GLY A 82 -3.84 -7.79 4.87
C GLY A 82 -4.60 -7.89 6.20
N ARG A 83 -3.89 -7.77 7.32
CA ARG A 83 -4.51 -7.73 8.65
C ARG A 83 -5.28 -6.42 8.89
N VAL A 84 -4.68 -5.29 8.55
CA VAL A 84 -5.31 -3.98 8.69
C VAL A 84 -6.56 -3.88 7.82
N ALA A 85 -6.50 -4.32 6.58
CA ALA A 85 -7.65 -4.33 5.66
C ALA A 85 -8.83 -5.15 6.20
N ARG A 86 -8.56 -6.30 6.83
CA ARG A 86 -9.59 -7.13 7.46
C ARG A 86 -10.17 -6.50 8.73
N MET A 87 -9.34 -5.87 9.56
CA MET A 87 -9.78 -5.24 10.80
C MET A 87 -10.62 -3.98 10.56
N THR A 88 -10.30 -3.23 9.51
CA THR A 88 -10.99 -1.98 9.17
C THR A 88 -12.17 -2.18 8.21
N ASN A 89 -12.37 -3.41 7.73
CA ASN A 89 -13.40 -3.74 6.73
C ASN A 89 -13.35 -2.82 5.49
N SER A 90 -12.12 -2.42 5.10
CA SER A 90 -11.84 -1.45 4.04
C SER A 90 -11.32 -2.10 2.76
N GLN A 91 -11.68 -3.35 2.51
CA GLN A 91 -11.29 -4.06 1.30
C GLN A 91 -12.00 -3.46 0.08
N SER A 92 -11.22 -2.91 -0.85
CA SER A 92 -11.70 -2.53 -2.17
C SER A 92 -11.21 -3.54 -3.21
N ALA A 93 -11.98 -3.74 -4.29
CA ALA A 93 -11.58 -4.61 -5.40
C ALA A 93 -10.24 -4.18 -6.02
N PHE A 94 -9.96 -2.89 -6.05
CA PHE A 94 -8.69 -2.34 -6.51
C PHE A 94 -7.53 -2.66 -5.54
N GLY A 95 -7.78 -2.52 -4.22
CA GLY A 95 -6.78 -2.86 -3.19
C GLY A 95 -6.38 -4.33 -3.23
N GLU A 96 -7.33 -5.24 -3.42
CA GLU A 96 -7.09 -6.67 -3.53
C GLU A 96 -6.22 -7.02 -4.76
N GLN A 97 -6.44 -6.36 -5.88
CA GLN A 97 -5.61 -6.55 -7.08
C GLN A 97 -4.20 -5.97 -6.92
N MET A 98 -4.09 -4.80 -6.29
CA MET A 98 -2.79 -4.19 -5.96
C MET A 98 -1.98 -5.06 -5.01
N ASP A 99 -2.62 -5.63 -4.01
CA ASP A 99 -2.04 -6.58 -3.05
C ASP A 99 -1.49 -7.82 -3.76
N SER A 100 -2.27 -8.43 -4.64
CA SER A 100 -1.85 -9.59 -5.44
C SER A 100 -0.65 -9.30 -6.35
N LEU A 101 -0.60 -8.10 -6.94
CA LEU A 101 0.54 -7.67 -7.76
C LEU A 101 1.79 -7.42 -6.90
N ALA A 102 1.62 -6.79 -5.74
CA ALA A 102 2.69 -6.54 -4.80
C ALA A 102 3.26 -7.86 -4.26
N ASP A 103 2.41 -8.84 -3.95
CA ASP A 103 2.77 -10.18 -3.56
C ASP A 103 3.64 -10.87 -4.62
N MET A 104 3.24 -10.81 -5.87
CA MET A 104 4.00 -11.40 -6.96
C MET A 104 5.39 -10.77 -7.09
N VAL A 105 5.51 -9.48 -6.94
CA VAL A 105 6.82 -8.79 -6.97
C VAL A 105 7.63 -9.13 -5.73
N SER A 106 7.05 -9.08 -4.55
CA SER A 106 7.75 -9.26 -3.27
C SER A 106 8.20 -10.70 -3.03
N PHE A 107 7.39 -11.68 -3.40
CA PHE A 107 7.64 -13.11 -3.15
C PHE A 107 8.06 -13.90 -4.39
N GLY A 108 7.73 -13.42 -5.58
CA GLY A 108 8.10 -14.03 -6.84
C GLY A 108 9.35 -13.41 -7.43
N VAL A 109 9.23 -12.16 -7.89
CA VAL A 109 10.27 -11.51 -8.71
C VAL A 109 11.51 -11.15 -7.87
N ALA A 110 11.35 -10.52 -6.73
CA ALA A 110 12.47 -10.04 -5.92
C ALA A 110 13.35 -11.19 -5.40
N PRO A 111 12.83 -12.25 -4.75
CA PRO A 111 13.65 -13.40 -4.35
C PRO A 111 14.29 -14.12 -5.54
N ALA A 112 13.56 -14.29 -6.65
CA ALA A 112 14.09 -14.94 -7.84
C ALA A 112 15.30 -14.20 -8.40
N LEU A 113 15.23 -12.87 -8.50
CA LEU A 113 16.33 -12.03 -9.00
C LEU A 113 17.52 -11.99 -8.04
N VAL A 114 17.27 -11.94 -6.73
CA VAL A 114 18.34 -11.95 -5.73
C VAL A 114 19.10 -13.27 -5.77
N VAL A 115 18.42 -14.40 -5.79
CA VAL A 115 19.04 -15.74 -5.85
C VAL A 115 19.71 -15.96 -7.19
N TYR A 116 19.09 -15.51 -8.29
CA TYR A 116 19.70 -15.57 -9.62
C TYR A 116 21.04 -14.83 -9.63
N LYS A 117 21.08 -13.62 -9.15
CA LYS A 117 22.30 -12.81 -9.13
C LYS A 117 23.36 -13.36 -8.18
N TRP A 118 22.95 -13.94 -7.06
CA TRP A 118 23.86 -14.43 -6.03
C TRP A 118 24.52 -15.76 -6.39
N GLN A 119 23.74 -16.74 -6.84
CA GLN A 119 24.20 -18.13 -7.01
C GLN A 119 23.99 -18.70 -8.41
N LEU A 120 22.93 -18.32 -9.09
CA LEU A 120 22.50 -18.94 -10.34
C LEU A 120 23.09 -18.26 -11.57
N PHE A 121 23.74 -17.11 -11.39
CA PHE A 121 24.35 -16.39 -12.50
C PHE A 121 25.43 -17.21 -13.23
N ASP A 122 26.21 -17.97 -12.47
CA ASP A 122 27.28 -18.83 -13.01
C ASP A 122 26.76 -20.03 -13.82
N PHE A 123 25.51 -20.43 -13.61
CA PHE A 123 24.83 -21.50 -14.35
C PHE A 123 24.25 -21.06 -15.70
N GLY A 124 24.41 -19.79 -16.07
CA GLY A 124 23.94 -19.24 -17.33
C GLY A 124 22.45 -19.43 -17.59
N HIS A 125 22.10 -20.03 -18.72
CA HIS A 125 20.70 -20.22 -19.13
C HIS A 125 19.89 -21.14 -18.21
N LEU A 126 20.52 -22.11 -17.56
CA LEU A 126 19.87 -23.00 -16.59
C LEU A 126 19.45 -22.21 -15.33
N GLY A 127 20.32 -21.33 -14.83
CA GLY A 127 20.00 -20.47 -13.70
C GLY A 127 18.83 -19.53 -13.99
N LEU A 128 18.79 -18.98 -15.19
CA LEU A 128 17.68 -18.14 -15.65
C LEU A 128 16.36 -18.93 -15.69
N ALA A 129 16.38 -20.14 -16.26
CA ALA A 129 15.19 -20.98 -16.36
C ALA A 129 14.63 -21.37 -14.98
N VAL A 130 15.48 -21.73 -14.02
CA VAL A 130 15.08 -22.06 -12.65
C VAL A 130 14.47 -20.86 -11.95
N SER A 131 15.09 -19.69 -12.05
CA SER A 131 14.57 -18.45 -11.46
C SER A 131 13.23 -18.05 -12.07
N PHE A 132 13.06 -18.23 -13.37
CA PHE A 132 11.80 -17.96 -14.07
C PHE A 132 10.69 -18.93 -13.62
N ILE A 133 10.99 -20.23 -13.52
CA ILE A 133 10.03 -21.24 -13.06
C ILE A 133 9.60 -20.93 -11.63
N TYR A 134 10.52 -20.56 -10.74
CA TYR A 134 10.19 -20.15 -9.38
C TYR A 134 9.23 -18.95 -9.37
N CYS A 135 9.55 -17.91 -10.14
CA CYS A 135 8.73 -16.72 -10.25
C CYS A 135 7.31 -17.04 -10.78
N ALA A 136 7.23 -17.88 -11.82
CA ALA A 136 5.96 -18.29 -12.40
C ALA A 136 5.12 -19.12 -11.43
N CYS A 137 5.74 -20.02 -10.66
CA CYS A 137 5.07 -20.81 -9.64
C CYS A 137 4.57 -19.95 -8.47
N ALA A 138 5.31 -18.91 -8.11
CA ALA A 138 4.89 -17.97 -7.06
C ALA A 138 3.68 -17.12 -7.47
N GLY A 139 3.52 -16.86 -8.79
CA GLY A 139 2.37 -16.12 -9.34
C GLY A 139 1.12 -16.98 -9.62
N LEU A 140 1.24 -18.28 -9.55
CA LEU A 140 0.12 -19.22 -9.72
C LEU A 140 -0.65 -19.41 -8.41
#